data_6ce30baef49c9539e9bb8603e94d366c
#
_entry.id   6ce30baef49c9539e9bb8603e94d366c
#
_cell.length_a   1.000
_cell.length_b   1.000
_cell.length_c   1.000
_cell.angle_alpha   90.00
_cell.angle_beta   90.00
_cell.angle_gamma   90.00
#
_symmetry.space_group_name_H-M   'P 1'
#
loop_
_entity.id
_entity.type
_entity.pdbx_description
1 polymer ?
#
loop_
_entity_poly.entity_id
_entity_poly.type
_entity_poly.pdbx_seq_one_letter_code
_entity_poly.pdbx_strand_id
1 'polypeptide(L)'
;IPFEIELWYRGKNNTARTLQKIQQNITSQGGRIFGTPVCINEIWFLALKVEFPPSIVSQWLQSLNTDDLEIPPTLSIQDIRYFRPIGCSVQANPGRDPCATEGSEMRSKEPYVAVLDGLPLEHHKILEGHLAIDDPDDFANAYSSPQEQIHGTSICSLVLYGDLNAQTPLTHPVYCRPILQPDPKAQSFNIHTEIIPQEVFAEDLVHR
;
A
#
# COMPACT_ATOMS: atom_id res chain seq x y z
N ILE A 1 17.09 6.97 2.84
CA ILE A 1 15.74 6.85 3.41
C ILE A 1 14.75 7.22 2.31
N PRO A 2 13.82 6.32 1.95
CA PRO A 2 12.84 6.57 0.90
C PRO A 2 11.66 7.39 1.40
N PHE A 3 11.17 8.28 0.53
CA PHE A 3 9.99 9.10 0.74
C PHE A 3 9.12 9.12 -0.51
N GLU A 4 7.84 9.40 -0.28
CA GLU A 4 6.86 9.71 -1.31
C GLU A 4 6.55 11.19 -1.27
N ILE A 5 6.56 11.82 -2.44
CA ILE A 5 6.22 13.24 -2.60
C ILE A 5 5.01 13.34 -3.51
N GLU A 6 3.90 13.80 -2.95
CA GLU A 6 2.73 14.19 -3.73
C GLU A 6 2.84 15.67 -4.07
N LEU A 7 2.56 16.01 -5.33
CA LEU A 7 2.65 17.37 -5.86
C LEU A 7 1.26 17.94 -6.13
N TRP A 8 1.13 19.25 -6.03
CA TRP A 8 -0.05 19.93 -6.52
C TRP A 8 -0.19 19.76 -8.03
N TYR A 9 -1.22 19.01 -8.46
CA TYR A 9 -1.53 18.84 -9.86
C TYR A 9 -2.05 20.14 -10.47
N ARG A 10 -1.34 20.69 -11.46
CA ARG A 10 -1.65 21.96 -12.12
C ARG A 10 -2.02 21.77 -13.59
N GLY A 11 -2.60 20.63 -13.91
CA GLY A 11 -2.99 20.25 -15.26
C GLY A 11 -1.87 19.58 -16.07
N LYS A 12 -2.29 18.74 -17.02
CA LYS A 12 -1.43 17.87 -17.83
C LYS A 12 -0.25 18.60 -18.49
N ASN A 13 -0.48 19.82 -18.97
CA ASN A 13 0.55 20.62 -19.68
C ASN A 13 1.68 21.11 -18.75
N ASN A 14 1.46 21.16 -17.45
CA ASN A 14 2.43 21.63 -16.48
C ASN A 14 3.19 20.50 -15.78
N THR A 15 2.73 19.27 -15.90
CA THR A 15 3.29 18.10 -15.21
C THR A 15 4.78 17.91 -15.47
N ALA A 16 5.19 17.91 -16.73
CA ALA A 16 6.60 17.71 -17.09
C ALA A 16 7.51 18.79 -16.50
N ARG A 17 7.09 20.07 -16.56
CA ARG A 17 7.84 21.19 -16.00
C ARG A 17 7.94 21.10 -14.47
N THR A 18 6.84 20.76 -13.80
CA THR A 18 6.83 20.57 -12.35
C THR A 18 7.77 19.45 -11.92
N LEU A 19 7.70 18.29 -12.57
CA LEU A 19 8.58 17.16 -12.30
C LEU A 19 10.05 17.51 -12.52
N GLN A 20 10.39 18.20 -13.61
CA GLN A 20 11.76 18.64 -13.88
C GLN A 20 12.30 19.57 -12.77
N LYS A 21 11.50 20.55 -12.34
CA LYS A 21 11.87 21.47 -11.27
C LYS A 21 12.13 20.72 -9.95
N ILE A 22 11.24 19.80 -9.59
CA ILE A 22 11.36 18.99 -8.37
C ILE A 22 12.60 18.08 -8.47
N GLN A 23 12.82 17.42 -9.60
CA GLN A 23 14.00 16.59 -9.81
C GLN A 23 15.31 17.36 -9.62
N GLN A 24 15.40 18.56 -10.19
CA GLN A 24 16.58 19.42 -10.02
C GLN A 24 16.82 19.76 -8.56
N ASN A 25 15.77 20.11 -7.83
CA ASN A 25 15.86 20.41 -6.41
C ASN A 25 16.30 19.19 -5.58
N ILE A 26 15.68 18.02 -5.77
CA ILE A 26 16.05 16.79 -5.07
C ILE A 26 17.52 16.46 -5.31
N THR A 27 17.95 16.50 -6.58
CA THR A 27 19.35 16.18 -6.95
C THR A 27 20.33 17.17 -6.33
N SER A 28 20.00 18.47 -6.30
CA SER A 28 20.87 19.48 -5.70
C SER A 28 21.09 19.31 -4.20
N GLN A 29 20.19 18.59 -3.54
CA GLN A 29 20.25 18.27 -2.11
C GLN A 29 20.78 16.84 -1.85
N GLY A 30 21.35 16.20 -2.84
CA GLY A 30 21.93 14.86 -2.70
C GLY A 30 20.90 13.72 -2.69
N GLY A 31 19.63 14.02 -3.01
CA GLY A 31 18.61 13.02 -3.20
C GLY A 31 18.57 12.45 -4.60
N ARG A 32 17.85 11.35 -4.79
CA ARG A 32 17.56 10.76 -6.10
C ARG A 32 16.10 10.36 -6.21
N ILE A 33 15.56 10.43 -7.42
CA ILE A 33 14.26 9.87 -7.75
C ILE A 33 14.46 8.38 -8.07
N PHE A 34 13.55 7.53 -7.62
CA PHE A 34 13.49 6.12 -8.01
C PHE A 34 12.05 5.75 -8.40
N GLY A 35 11.93 4.67 -9.16
CA GLY A 35 10.65 4.32 -9.78
C GLY A 35 10.21 5.33 -10.83
N THR A 36 8.98 5.18 -11.30
CA THR A 36 8.36 6.07 -12.29
C THR A 36 7.40 7.03 -11.60
N PRO A 37 7.49 8.35 -11.85
CA PRO A 37 6.48 9.28 -11.39
C PRO A 37 5.10 8.90 -11.92
N VAL A 38 4.07 8.99 -11.08
CA VAL A 38 2.68 8.65 -11.42
C VAL A 38 1.85 9.91 -11.55
N CYS A 39 1.07 9.98 -12.64
CA CYS A 39 0.14 11.07 -12.90
C CYS A 39 -1.22 10.47 -13.28
N ILE A 40 -2.21 10.60 -12.40
CA ILE A 40 -3.58 10.16 -12.62
C ILE A 40 -4.45 11.40 -12.76
N ASN A 41 -4.79 11.74 -14.00
CA ASN A 41 -5.48 13.00 -14.31
C ASN A 41 -6.90 13.05 -13.73
N GLU A 42 -7.57 11.92 -13.68
CA GLU A 42 -8.96 11.75 -13.25
C GLU A 42 -9.17 12.15 -11.80
N ILE A 43 -8.16 11.92 -10.96
CA ILE A 43 -8.18 12.27 -9.53
C ILE A 43 -7.20 13.38 -9.16
N TRP A 44 -6.59 14.03 -10.19
CA TRP A 44 -5.61 15.12 -10.02
C TRP A 44 -4.39 14.72 -9.17
N PHE A 45 -3.99 13.47 -9.29
CA PHE A 45 -2.87 12.90 -8.56
C PHE A 45 -1.58 13.03 -9.37
N LEU A 46 -0.53 13.54 -8.73
CA LEU A 46 0.83 13.61 -9.28
C LEU A 46 1.80 13.33 -8.14
N ALA A 47 2.56 12.26 -8.25
CA ALA A 47 3.50 11.88 -7.21
C ALA A 47 4.77 11.25 -7.77
N LEU A 48 5.83 11.27 -6.96
CA LEU A 48 7.12 10.65 -7.25
C LEU A 48 7.73 10.09 -5.95
N LYS A 49 8.58 9.10 -6.12
CA LYS A 49 9.33 8.50 -5.02
C LYS A 49 10.78 8.96 -5.06
N VAL A 50 11.30 9.30 -3.89
CA VAL A 50 12.64 9.85 -3.74
C VAL A 50 13.37 9.17 -2.59
N GLU A 51 14.68 9.17 -2.69
CA GLU A 51 15.54 8.69 -1.61
C GLU A 51 16.56 9.76 -1.25
N PHE A 52 16.71 10.01 0.04
CA PHE A 52 17.75 10.89 0.57
C PHE A 52 18.73 10.11 1.45
N PRO A 53 20.01 10.50 1.47
CA PRO A 53 20.99 9.95 2.39
C PRO A 53 20.53 10.13 3.86
N PRO A 54 20.80 9.16 4.75
CA PRO A 54 20.44 9.27 6.16
C PRO A 54 20.99 10.53 6.83
N SER A 55 22.18 10.99 6.43
CA SER A 55 22.81 12.21 6.96
C SER A 55 21.98 13.46 6.67
N ILE A 56 21.41 13.57 5.46
CA ILE A 56 20.55 14.71 5.09
C ILE A 56 19.25 14.68 5.89
N VAL A 57 18.63 13.51 6.02
CA VAL A 57 17.40 13.35 6.80
C VAL A 57 17.65 13.67 8.28
N SER A 58 18.79 13.25 8.84
CA SER A 58 19.17 13.59 10.21
C SER A 58 19.36 15.09 10.42
N GLN A 59 19.94 15.80 9.44
CA GLN A 59 20.06 17.25 9.48
C GLN A 59 18.68 17.94 9.49
N TRP A 60 17.74 17.46 8.66
CA TRP A 60 16.37 18.00 8.66
C TRP A 60 15.68 17.81 10.01
N LEU A 61 15.80 16.61 10.61
CA LEU A 61 15.20 16.33 11.92
C LEU A 61 15.81 17.21 13.02
N GLN A 62 17.11 17.51 12.93
CA GLN A 62 17.78 18.42 13.87
C GLN A 62 17.28 19.86 13.71
N SER A 63 17.15 20.37 12.47
CA SER A 63 16.67 21.72 12.21
C SER A 63 15.21 21.93 12.63
N LEU A 64 14.37 20.91 12.52
CA LEU A 64 12.96 20.97 12.96
C LEU A 64 12.81 20.97 14.49
N ASN A 65 13.82 20.52 15.23
CA ASN A 65 13.82 20.49 16.71
C ASN A 65 14.44 21.73 17.36
N THR A 66 14.86 22.71 16.58
CA THR A 66 15.36 23.99 17.07
C THR A 66 14.24 25.04 17.15
N ASP A 67 14.32 25.96 18.08
CA ASP A 67 13.33 27.03 18.27
C ASP A 67 13.18 27.93 17.01
N ASP A 68 14.16 27.93 16.13
CA ASP A 68 14.21 28.68 14.86
C ASP A 68 13.69 27.88 13.68
N LEU A 69 12.68 27.07 13.80
CA LEU A 69 11.93 26.28 12.78
C LEU A 69 12.36 26.57 11.32
N GLU A 70 13.61 26.30 10.97
CA GLU A 70 14.08 26.38 9.60
C GLU A 70 13.55 25.17 8.81
N ILE A 71 12.51 25.42 8.01
CA ILE A 71 11.96 24.41 7.11
C ILE A 71 13.03 24.03 6.06
N PRO A 72 13.44 22.77 5.97
CA PRO A 72 14.41 22.35 4.97
C PRO A 72 14.00 22.81 3.56
N PRO A 73 14.94 23.26 2.72
CA PRO A 73 14.62 23.78 1.39
C PRO A 73 13.79 22.83 0.52
N THR A 74 13.97 21.51 0.67
CA THR A 74 13.14 20.50 -0.02
C THR A 74 11.68 20.57 0.40
N LEU A 75 11.40 20.74 1.69
CA LEU A 75 10.04 20.78 2.23
C LEU A 75 9.36 22.13 2.01
N SER A 76 10.12 23.19 1.73
CA SER A 76 9.61 24.54 1.47
C SER A 76 9.14 24.77 0.03
N ILE A 77 9.19 23.76 -0.84
CA ILE A 77 8.80 23.88 -2.25
C ILE A 77 7.28 23.99 -2.36
N GLN A 78 6.79 25.09 -2.91
CA GLN A 78 5.35 25.39 -3.05
C GLN A 78 4.57 24.37 -3.90
N ASP A 79 5.25 23.56 -4.72
CA ASP A 79 4.62 22.54 -5.55
C ASP A 79 4.40 21.22 -4.80
N ILE A 80 4.98 21.03 -3.60
CA ILE A 80 4.77 19.85 -2.76
C ILE A 80 3.45 20.01 -1.98
N ARG A 81 2.61 18.98 -2.09
CA ARG A 81 1.37 18.86 -1.34
C ARG A 81 1.56 18.02 -0.08
N TYR A 82 2.18 16.83 -0.25
CA TYR A 82 2.52 15.94 0.85
C TYR A 82 3.94 15.41 0.69
N PHE A 83 4.60 15.20 1.83
CA PHE A 83 5.91 14.59 1.93
C PHE A 83 5.85 13.57 3.06
N ARG A 84 5.94 12.29 2.73
CA ARG A 84 5.75 11.20 3.69
C ARG A 84 6.82 10.12 3.53
N PRO A 85 7.30 9.47 4.61
CA PRO A 85 8.18 8.32 4.49
C PRO A 85 7.45 7.14 3.88
N ILE A 86 8.17 6.30 3.12
CA ILE A 86 7.68 5.02 2.61
C ILE A 86 8.07 3.91 3.60
N GLY A 87 7.22 2.88 3.72
CA GLY A 87 7.56 1.68 4.48
C GLY A 87 6.64 1.39 5.66
N CYS A 88 5.36 1.81 5.57
CA CYS A 88 4.36 1.24 6.47
C CYS A 88 4.20 -0.24 6.15
N SER A 89 4.60 -1.11 7.09
CA SER A 89 4.33 -2.54 7.02
C SER A 89 3.10 -2.88 7.87
N VAL A 90 2.35 -3.87 7.42
CA VAL A 90 1.20 -4.41 8.14
C VAL A 90 1.58 -5.79 8.65
N GLN A 91 1.34 -6.04 9.93
CA GLN A 91 1.57 -7.34 10.56
C GLN A 91 0.26 -7.90 11.07
N ALA A 92 -0.08 -9.12 10.66
CA ALA A 92 -1.15 -9.89 11.27
C ALA A 92 -0.61 -10.82 12.33
N ASN A 93 -1.24 -10.81 13.49
CA ASN A 93 -1.03 -11.89 14.46
C ASN A 93 -1.95 -13.05 14.11
N PRO A 94 -1.42 -14.29 14.01
CA PRO A 94 -2.25 -15.45 13.78
C PRO A 94 -3.22 -15.60 14.97
N GLY A 95 -4.49 -15.32 14.71
CA GLY A 95 -5.58 -15.59 15.65
C GLY A 95 -5.89 -17.08 15.74
N ARG A 96 -6.84 -17.45 16.57
CA ARG A 96 -7.41 -18.79 16.52
C ARG A 96 -8.26 -18.91 15.26
N ASP A 97 -8.12 -20.03 14.55
CA ASP A 97 -9.04 -20.36 13.47
C ASP A 97 -10.48 -20.26 13.96
N PRO A 98 -11.35 -19.48 13.32
CA PRO A 98 -12.76 -19.48 13.68
C PRO A 98 -13.33 -20.88 13.48
N CYS A 99 -14.26 -21.25 14.36
CA CYS A 99 -14.99 -22.50 14.20
C CYS A 99 -15.74 -22.44 12.86
N ALA A 100 -15.53 -23.43 11.99
CA ALA A 100 -16.20 -23.46 10.69
C ALA A 100 -17.72 -23.47 10.94
N THR A 101 -18.40 -22.42 10.51
CA THR A 101 -19.84 -22.40 10.40
C THR A 101 -20.24 -23.11 9.11
N GLU A 102 -21.33 -23.90 9.14
CA GLU A 102 -21.91 -24.47 7.94
C GLU A 102 -22.20 -23.32 6.94
N GLY A 103 -21.69 -23.47 5.72
CA GLY A 103 -21.70 -22.41 4.73
C GLY A 103 -23.11 -21.91 4.41
N SER A 104 -23.27 -20.61 4.40
CA SER A 104 -24.45 -19.99 3.82
C SER A 104 -24.39 -20.15 2.30
N GLU A 105 -25.52 -20.55 1.69
CA GLU A 105 -25.58 -20.60 0.24
C GLU A 105 -25.36 -19.19 -0.37
N MET A 106 -24.45 -19.11 -1.32
CA MET A 106 -24.21 -17.89 -2.08
C MET A 106 -25.44 -17.55 -2.92
N ARG A 107 -25.99 -16.36 -2.73
CA ARG A 107 -27.16 -15.87 -3.49
C ARG A 107 -26.83 -15.21 -4.81
N SER A 108 -25.58 -14.79 -4.97
CA SER A 108 -25.07 -14.13 -6.19
C SER A 108 -23.64 -14.55 -6.45
N LYS A 109 -23.23 -14.47 -7.71
CA LYS A 109 -21.83 -14.61 -8.12
C LYS A 109 -21.11 -13.28 -8.27
N GLU A 110 -21.85 -12.16 -8.18
CA GLU A 110 -21.29 -10.83 -8.33
C GLU A 110 -20.90 -10.26 -6.95
N PRO A 111 -19.64 -9.84 -6.77
CA PRO A 111 -19.20 -9.19 -5.55
C PRO A 111 -19.79 -7.77 -5.45
N TYR A 112 -20.06 -7.30 -4.23
CA TYR A 112 -20.41 -5.91 -3.96
C TYR A 112 -19.50 -5.24 -2.92
N VAL A 113 -18.56 -6.00 -2.35
CA VAL A 113 -17.53 -5.51 -1.44
C VAL A 113 -16.18 -5.86 -2.05
N ALA A 114 -15.26 -4.90 -2.02
CA ALA A 114 -13.88 -5.07 -2.44
C ALA A 114 -12.93 -5.00 -1.24
N VAL A 115 -11.96 -5.91 -1.19
CA VAL A 115 -10.81 -5.90 -0.29
C VAL A 115 -9.56 -5.64 -1.11
N LEU A 116 -8.86 -4.56 -0.79
CA LEU A 116 -7.59 -4.16 -1.38
C LEU A 116 -6.53 -4.32 -0.29
N ASP A 117 -5.90 -5.50 -0.25
CA ASP A 117 -5.03 -5.91 0.86
C ASP A 117 -3.99 -6.94 0.39
N GLY A 118 -3.45 -7.76 1.30
CA GLY A 118 -2.63 -8.91 0.98
C GLY A 118 -3.42 -10.04 0.31
N LEU A 119 -2.72 -10.96 -0.32
CA LEU A 119 -3.32 -12.13 -0.97
C LEU A 119 -3.94 -13.06 0.08
N PRO A 120 -5.25 -13.38 0.02
CA PRO A 120 -5.86 -14.36 0.91
C PRO A 120 -5.57 -15.80 0.46
N LEU A 121 -5.65 -16.74 1.39
CA LEU A 121 -5.69 -18.19 1.10
C LEU A 121 -7.05 -18.56 0.51
N GLU A 122 -7.14 -18.65 -0.80
CA GLU A 122 -8.39 -18.93 -1.54
C GLU A 122 -9.07 -20.23 -1.07
N HIS A 123 -8.27 -21.27 -0.83
CA HIS A 123 -8.76 -22.60 -0.40
C HIS A 123 -8.81 -22.78 1.13
N HIS A 124 -8.77 -21.66 1.88
CA HIS A 124 -9.00 -21.77 3.32
C HIS A 124 -10.45 -22.19 3.59
N LYS A 125 -10.64 -23.13 4.50
CA LYS A 125 -11.95 -23.79 4.77
C LYS A 125 -13.16 -22.85 4.96
N ILE A 126 -12.90 -21.60 5.43
CA ILE A 126 -13.98 -20.61 5.65
C ILE A 126 -14.10 -19.62 4.50
N LEU A 127 -13.17 -19.58 3.55
CA LEU A 127 -13.17 -18.64 2.43
C LEU A 127 -13.46 -19.32 1.08
N GLU A 128 -13.32 -20.63 1.03
CA GLU A 128 -13.49 -21.41 -0.20
C GLU A 128 -14.87 -21.16 -0.83
N GLY A 129 -14.88 -20.76 -2.10
CA GLY A 129 -16.10 -20.42 -2.83
C GLY A 129 -16.70 -19.05 -2.53
N HIS A 130 -16.12 -18.28 -1.60
CA HIS A 130 -16.60 -16.94 -1.20
C HIS A 130 -15.74 -15.79 -1.71
N LEU A 131 -14.64 -16.07 -2.40
CA LEU A 131 -13.72 -15.07 -2.92
C LEU A 131 -13.78 -14.97 -4.44
N ALA A 132 -13.65 -13.75 -4.95
CA ALA A 132 -13.36 -13.45 -6.35
C ALA A 132 -12.01 -12.72 -6.40
N ILE A 133 -10.92 -13.49 -6.59
CA ILE A 133 -9.56 -12.96 -6.58
C ILE A 133 -9.22 -12.45 -7.98
N ASP A 134 -8.76 -11.20 -8.06
CA ASP A 134 -8.26 -10.55 -9.26
C ASP A 134 -6.87 -9.97 -8.97
N ASP A 135 -5.84 -10.58 -9.55
CA ASP A 135 -4.42 -10.24 -9.33
C ASP A 135 -3.74 -9.82 -10.65
N PRO A 136 -4.10 -8.65 -11.19
CA PRO A 136 -3.53 -8.20 -12.47
C PRO A 136 -2.05 -7.82 -12.38
N ASP A 137 -1.54 -7.61 -11.19
CA ASP A 137 -0.15 -7.21 -10.93
C ASP A 137 0.75 -8.41 -10.54
N ASP A 138 0.17 -9.62 -10.52
CA ASP A 138 0.88 -10.90 -10.28
C ASP A 138 1.57 -10.98 -8.89
N PHE A 139 0.94 -10.37 -7.89
CA PHE A 139 1.45 -10.39 -6.52
C PHE A 139 1.48 -11.79 -5.91
N ALA A 140 0.64 -12.71 -6.40
CA ALA A 140 0.61 -14.09 -5.94
C ALA A 140 2.00 -14.76 -5.99
N ASN A 141 2.82 -14.41 -6.98
CA ASN A 141 4.17 -14.95 -7.13
C ASN A 141 5.16 -14.50 -6.05
N ALA A 142 4.84 -13.45 -5.29
CA ALA A 142 5.67 -12.98 -4.19
C ALA A 142 5.49 -13.80 -2.91
N TYR A 143 4.39 -14.54 -2.78
CA TYR A 143 4.07 -15.34 -1.60
C TYR A 143 4.65 -16.74 -1.72
N SER A 144 5.48 -17.13 -0.75
CA SER A 144 6.18 -18.41 -0.72
C SER A 144 5.53 -19.44 0.20
N SER A 145 4.69 -18.99 1.14
CA SER A 145 4.08 -19.84 2.15
C SER A 145 2.69 -19.34 2.60
N PRO A 146 1.82 -20.27 3.10
CA PRO A 146 0.53 -19.88 3.65
C PRO A 146 0.62 -18.89 4.83
N GLN A 147 1.72 -18.90 5.57
CA GLN A 147 1.94 -17.98 6.70
C GLN A 147 2.03 -16.53 6.27
N GLU A 148 2.50 -16.28 5.07
CA GLU A 148 2.58 -14.93 4.50
C GLU A 148 1.23 -14.38 4.07
N GLN A 149 0.22 -15.26 3.90
CA GLN A 149 -1.14 -14.91 3.47
C GLN A 149 -2.13 -14.74 4.64
N ILE A 150 -1.65 -14.80 5.89
CA ILE A 150 -2.50 -14.73 7.10
C ILE A 150 -3.25 -13.41 7.17
N HIS A 151 -2.60 -12.30 6.83
CA HIS A 151 -3.21 -10.96 6.90
C HIS A 151 -4.39 -10.84 5.93
N GLY A 152 -4.18 -11.06 4.64
CA GLY A 152 -5.24 -11.03 3.62
C GLY A 152 -6.38 -12.01 3.94
N THR A 153 -6.03 -13.24 4.40
CA THR A 153 -7.01 -14.24 4.85
C THR A 153 -7.86 -13.74 6.01
N SER A 154 -7.23 -13.11 7.00
CA SER A 154 -7.91 -12.56 8.18
C SER A 154 -8.85 -11.42 7.82
N ILE A 155 -8.41 -10.49 6.98
CA ILE A 155 -9.24 -9.37 6.51
C ILE A 155 -10.43 -9.87 5.69
N CYS A 156 -10.21 -10.78 4.73
CA CYS A 156 -11.29 -11.35 3.93
C CYS A 156 -12.30 -12.11 4.80
N SER A 157 -11.83 -12.86 5.82
CA SER A 157 -12.72 -13.56 6.74
C SER A 157 -13.55 -12.59 7.59
N LEU A 158 -12.94 -11.50 8.05
CA LEU A 158 -13.63 -10.47 8.81
C LEU A 158 -14.69 -9.75 7.97
N VAL A 159 -14.40 -9.46 6.71
CA VAL A 159 -15.36 -8.85 5.78
C VAL A 159 -16.50 -9.81 5.48
N LEU A 160 -16.20 -11.08 5.25
CA LEU A 160 -17.20 -12.10 4.88
C LEU A 160 -18.15 -12.42 6.04
N TYR A 161 -17.63 -12.57 7.25
CA TYR A 161 -18.39 -13.02 8.41
C TYR A 161 -18.78 -11.90 9.38
N GLY A 162 -18.11 -10.75 9.32
CA GLY A 162 -18.33 -9.67 10.30
C GLY A 162 -17.98 -10.13 11.71
N ASP A 163 -18.95 -10.06 12.59
CA ASP A 163 -18.83 -10.68 13.91
C ASP A 163 -18.92 -12.20 13.78
N LEU A 164 -17.80 -12.89 13.99
CA LEU A 164 -17.70 -14.35 13.91
C LEU A 164 -18.68 -15.08 14.85
N ASN A 165 -19.21 -14.40 15.88
CA ASN A 165 -20.23 -14.96 16.76
C ASN A 165 -21.64 -14.89 16.12
N ALA A 166 -21.86 -14.02 15.15
CA ALA A 166 -23.16 -13.86 14.50
C ALA A 166 -23.48 -14.98 13.50
N GLN A 167 -22.49 -15.73 13.05
CA GLN A 167 -22.58 -16.88 12.15
C GLN A 167 -23.38 -16.66 10.86
N THR A 168 -23.47 -15.41 10.41
CA THR A 168 -24.19 -15.04 9.19
C THR A 168 -23.23 -14.41 8.18
N PRO A 169 -22.58 -15.21 7.34
CA PRO A 169 -21.69 -14.67 6.33
C PRO A 169 -22.44 -13.87 5.26
N LEU A 170 -21.70 -13.03 4.54
CA LEU A 170 -22.21 -12.39 3.34
C LEU A 170 -22.69 -13.44 2.34
N THR A 171 -23.78 -13.10 1.64
CA THR A 171 -24.37 -13.96 0.60
C THR A 171 -23.84 -13.68 -0.81
N HIS A 172 -22.86 -12.81 -0.90
CA HIS A 172 -22.14 -12.42 -2.12
C HIS A 172 -20.64 -12.65 -1.92
N PRO A 173 -19.88 -12.98 -2.96
CA PRO A 173 -18.44 -13.12 -2.84
C PRO A 173 -17.79 -11.77 -2.50
N VAL A 174 -16.63 -11.84 -1.88
CA VAL A 174 -15.76 -10.69 -1.66
C VAL A 174 -14.79 -10.60 -2.84
N TYR A 175 -14.78 -9.48 -3.53
CA TYR A 175 -13.74 -9.18 -4.50
C TYR A 175 -12.44 -8.87 -3.77
N CYS A 176 -11.39 -9.59 -4.12
CA CYS A 176 -10.07 -9.44 -3.49
C CYS A 176 -9.05 -9.05 -4.56
N ARG A 177 -8.44 -7.89 -4.38
CA ARG A 177 -7.32 -7.47 -5.22
C ARG A 177 -6.09 -7.29 -4.35
N PRO A 178 -5.06 -8.14 -4.49
CA PRO A 178 -3.81 -7.97 -3.77
C PRO A 178 -3.13 -6.65 -4.19
N ILE A 179 -2.75 -5.84 -3.20
CA ILE A 179 -1.94 -4.63 -3.35
C ILE A 179 -0.71 -4.65 -2.44
N LEU A 180 -0.61 -5.65 -1.58
CA LEU A 180 0.51 -5.90 -0.69
C LEU A 180 1.29 -7.13 -1.16
N GLN A 181 2.55 -7.18 -0.76
CA GLN A 181 3.41 -8.35 -0.90
C GLN A 181 4.18 -8.58 0.39
N PRO A 182 4.70 -9.80 0.65
CA PRO A 182 5.57 -10.04 1.78
C PRO A 182 6.78 -9.10 1.78
N ASP A 183 7.13 -8.56 2.96
CA ASP A 183 8.31 -7.70 3.11
C ASP A 183 9.60 -8.54 3.08
N PRO A 184 10.44 -8.44 2.03
CA PRO A 184 11.67 -9.23 1.93
C PRO A 184 12.66 -8.96 3.07
N LYS A 185 12.61 -7.75 3.66
CA LYS A 185 13.49 -7.39 4.78
C LYS A 185 13.04 -8.06 6.07
N ALA A 186 11.74 -8.10 6.32
CA ALA A 186 11.17 -8.75 7.50
C ALA A 186 11.30 -10.28 7.44
N GLN A 187 11.18 -10.88 6.27
CA GLN A 187 11.38 -12.31 6.06
C GLN A 187 12.76 -12.79 6.52
N SER A 188 13.81 -11.99 6.32
CA SER A 188 15.17 -12.33 6.78
C SER A 188 15.27 -12.48 8.30
N PHE A 189 14.33 -11.95 9.05
CA PHE A 189 14.20 -12.07 10.52
C PHE A 189 13.09 -13.03 10.95
N ASN A 190 12.52 -13.80 10.03
CA ASN A 190 11.38 -14.69 10.26
C ASN A 190 10.14 -13.94 10.81
N ILE A 191 9.93 -12.71 10.33
CA ILE A 191 8.78 -11.88 10.64
C ILE A 191 7.92 -11.79 9.38
N HIS A 192 6.65 -12.18 9.50
CA HIS A 192 5.69 -12.13 8.39
C HIS A 192 4.94 -10.80 8.43
N THR A 193 5.41 -9.86 7.64
CA THR A 193 4.77 -8.57 7.41
C THR A 193 4.57 -8.36 5.92
N GLU A 194 3.58 -7.57 5.55
CA GLU A 194 3.28 -7.23 4.17
C GLU A 194 3.43 -5.73 3.96
N ILE A 195 3.86 -5.34 2.78
CA ILE A 195 4.09 -3.95 2.37
C ILE A 195 3.56 -3.72 0.97
N ILE A 196 3.20 -2.47 0.66
CA ILE A 196 3.11 -2.02 -0.73
C ILE A 196 4.53 -1.98 -1.30
N PRO A 197 4.80 -2.55 -2.51
CA PRO A 197 6.13 -2.47 -3.12
C PRO A 197 6.65 -1.04 -3.16
N GLN A 198 7.93 -0.84 -2.79
CA GLN A 198 8.50 0.51 -2.63
C GLN A 198 8.47 1.34 -3.93
N GLU A 199 8.46 0.68 -5.08
CA GLU A 199 8.49 1.29 -6.40
C GLU A 199 7.10 1.69 -6.93
N VAL A 200 6.01 1.21 -6.28
CA VAL A 200 4.63 1.36 -6.77
C VAL A 200 3.83 2.23 -5.82
N PHE A 201 2.92 3.03 -6.35
CA PHE A 201 1.97 3.83 -5.57
C PHE A 201 0.67 3.05 -5.36
N ALA A 202 0.12 3.14 -4.14
CA ALA A 202 -1.17 2.53 -3.83
C ALA A 202 -2.28 3.06 -4.76
N GLU A 203 -2.25 4.36 -5.02
CA GLU A 203 -3.20 5.04 -5.90
C GLU A 203 -3.16 4.49 -7.33
N ASP A 204 -1.97 4.15 -7.83
CA ASP A 204 -1.79 3.56 -9.16
C ASP A 204 -2.30 2.11 -9.20
N LEU A 205 -2.06 1.33 -8.15
CA LEU A 205 -2.57 -0.04 -8.03
C LEU A 205 -4.11 -0.10 -8.02
N VAL A 206 -4.74 0.87 -7.37
CA VAL A 206 -6.21 0.95 -7.27
C VAL A 206 -6.84 1.50 -8.54
N HIS A 207 -6.13 2.36 -9.28
CA HIS A 207 -6.64 3.02 -10.49
C HIS A 207 -6.62 2.13 -11.74
N ARG A 208 -5.70 1.17 -11.83
CA ARG A 208 -5.61 0.22 -12.95
C ARG A 208 -6.81 -0.76 -12.93
#